data_64cf85df6837033f63ca9e5326911c56
#
_entry.id   64cf85df6837033f63ca9e5326911c56
#
_cell.length_a   1.000
_cell.length_b   1.000
_cell.length_c   1.000
_cell.angle_alpha   90.00
_cell.angle_beta   90.00
_cell.angle_gamma   90.00
#
_symmetry.space_group_name_H-M   'P 1'
#
loop_
_entity.id
_entity.type
_entity.pdbx_description
1 polymer ?
#
loop_
_entity_poly.entity_id
_entity_poly.type
_entity_poly.pdbx_seq_one_letter_code
_entity_poly.pdbx_strand_id
1 'polypeptide(L)'
;MGKARILSRLDLASLGHFGDCKFVGEGVSEMRVDVGPGYRIYYHRREERTYLLLAGGGKSTQDRDIKRAKEMVGILKKETKHEKDKKDKGKN
;
A
#
# COMPACT_ATOMS: atom_id res chain seq x y z
N MET A 1 9.53 -8.06 -8.31
CA MET A 1 9.18 -7.35 -7.18
C MET A 1 8.80 -5.92 -7.46
N GLY A 2 7.61 -5.57 -7.15
CA GLY A 2 7.10 -4.26 -7.50
C GLY A 2 7.70 -3.15 -6.65
N LYS A 3 7.95 -2.04 -7.29
CA LYS A 3 8.30 -0.83 -6.57
C LYS A 3 7.03 -0.19 -6.05
N ALA A 4 7.11 0.39 -4.87
CA ALA A 4 5.96 1.11 -4.33
C ALA A 4 5.69 2.34 -5.18
N ARG A 5 4.41 2.60 -5.44
CA ARG A 5 3.97 3.75 -6.22
C ARG A 5 2.92 4.52 -5.43
N ILE A 6 2.95 5.82 -5.57
CA ILE A 6 1.92 6.67 -4.95
C ILE A 6 0.81 6.86 -5.96
N LEU A 7 -0.40 6.51 -5.54
CA LEU A 7 -1.58 6.61 -6.38
C LEU A 7 -2.61 7.51 -5.72
N SER A 8 -3.39 8.19 -6.53
CA SER A 8 -4.54 8.92 -6.05
C SER A 8 -5.74 7.99 -5.91
N ARG A 9 -6.77 8.47 -5.25
CA ARG A 9 -8.00 7.71 -5.12
C ARG A 9 -8.62 7.40 -6.49
N LEU A 10 -8.52 8.32 -7.42
CA LEU A 10 -9.05 8.10 -8.75
C LEU A 10 -8.29 7.01 -9.48
N ASP A 11 -6.98 6.95 -9.30
CA ASP A 11 -6.17 5.89 -9.91
C ASP A 11 -6.57 4.52 -9.37
N LEU A 12 -6.80 4.41 -8.07
CA LEU A 12 -7.25 3.15 -7.50
C LEU A 12 -8.61 2.74 -8.04
N ALA A 13 -9.52 3.69 -8.18
CA ALA A 13 -10.84 3.41 -8.72
C ALA A 13 -10.76 2.88 -10.14
N SER A 14 -9.81 3.36 -10.94
CA SER A 14 -9.65 2.92 -12.32
C SER A 14 -9.05 1.52 -12.42
N LEU A 15 -8.43 1.01 -11.35
CA LEU A 15 -7.84 -0.32 -11.35
C LEU A 15 -8.85 -1.42 -11.06
N GLY A 16 -10.06 -1.08 -10.63
CA GLY A 16 -11.05 -2.09 -10.34
C GLY A 16 -12.15 -1.59 -9.43
N HIS A 17 -12.71 -2.49 -8.66
CA HIS A 17 -13.82 -2.21 -7.77
C HIS A 17 -13.32 -1.65 -6.46
N PHE A 18 -13.45 -0.35 -6.29
CA PHE A 18 -13.02 0.32 -5.09
C PHE A 18 -13.70 -0.22 -3.83
N GLY A 19 -14.94 -0.69 -3.99
CA GLY A 19 -15.69 -1.24 -2.87
C GLY A 19 -15.23 -2.63 -2.43
N ASP A 20 -14.44 -3.32 -3.23
CA ASP A 20 -13.98 -4.67 -2.90
C ASP A 20 -12.61 -4.62 -2.23
N CYS A 21 -12.55 -3.92 -1.11
CA CYS A 21 -11.34 -3.69 -0.35
C CYS A 21 -11.45 -4.26 1.04
N LYS A 22 -10.33 -4.68 1.60
CA LYS A 22 -10.30 -5.29 2.90
C LYS A 22 -9.01 -4.90 3.62
N PHE A 23 -9.13 -4.49 4.89
CA PHE A 23 -7.96 -4.20 5.70
C PHE A 23 -7.32 -5.50 6.16
N VAL A 24 -6.03 -5.66 5.91
CA VAL A 24 -5.32 -6.90 6.28
C VAL A 24 -4.33 -6.71 7.42
N GLY A 25 -4.28 -5.52 8.00
CA GLY A 25 -3.46 -5.25 9.18
C GLY A 25 -2.22 -4.43 8.87
N GLU A 26 -1.64 -3.87 9.92
CA GLU A 26 -0.38 -3.13 9.86
C GLU A 26 -0.33 -2.05 8.78
N GLY A 27 -1.45 -1.37 8.59
CA GLY A 27 -1.52 -0.28 7.63
C GLY A 27 -1.70 -0.72 6.19
N VAL A 28 -1.92 -2.01 5.95
CA VAL A 28 -2.07 -2.55 4.61
C VAL A 28 -3.53 -2.91 4.34
N SER A 29 -4.00 -2.53 3.16
CA SER A 29 -5.31 -2.93 2.66
C SER A 29 -5.14 -3.71 1.36
N GLU A 30 -6.08 -4.60 1.12
CA GLU A 30 -6.12 -5.43 -0.08
C GLU A 30 -7.30 -5.00 -0.93
N MET A 31 -7.06 -4.83 -2.22
CA MET A 31 -8.13 -4.57 -3.18
C MET A 31 -8.11 -5.67 -4.23
N ARG A 32 -9.28 -6.25 -4.47
CA ARG A 32 -9.40 -7.25 -5.52
C ARG A 32 -9.72 -6.58 -6.85
N VAL A 33 -9.02 -7.02 -7.87
CA VAL A 33 -9.25 -6.55 -9.24
C VAL A 33 -9.75 -7.75 -10.04
N ASP A 34 -10.98 -7.64 -10.51
CA ASP A 34 -11.67 -8.74 -11.17
C ASP A 34 -11.38 -8.74 -12.67
N VAL A 35 -10.15 -9.08 -13.02
CA VAL A 35 -9.68 -9.13 -14.41
C VAL A 35 -8.94 -10.44 -14.61
N GLY A 36 -9.29 -11.18 -15.66
CA GLY A 36 -8.67 -12.45 -15.95
C GLY A 36 -8.79 -13.44 -14.78
N PRO A 37 -7.70 -14.03 -14.31
CA PRO A 37 -7.76 -14.96 -13.19
C PRO A 37 -8.00 -14.28 -11.84
N GLY A 38 -8.09 -12.94 -11.84
CA GLY A 38 -8.23 -12.18 -10.60
C GLY A 38 -6.89 -11.82 -10.01
N TYR A 39 -6.79 -10.55 -9.63
CA TYR A 39 -5.57 -10.03 -9.03
C TYR A 39 -5.89 -9.36 -7.71
N ARG A 40 -4.89 -9.24 -6.85
CA ARG A 40 -4.99 -8.53 -5.59
C ARG A 40 -3.91 -7.48 -5.53
N ILE A 41 -4.29 -6.29 -5.10
CA ILE A 41 -3.37 -5.16 -4.97
C ILE A 41 -3.33 -4.78 -3.51
N TYR A 42 -2.11 -4.62 -2.97
CA TYR A 42 -1.91 -4.24 -1.57
C TYR A 42 -1.40 -2.83 -1.51
N TYR A 43 -2.06 -2.00 -0.70
CA TYR A 43 -1.74 -0.59 -0.65
C TYR A 43 -1.80 -0.06 0.77
N HIS A 44 -1.16 1.07 0.99
CA HIS A 44 -1.16 1.80 2.24
C HIS A 44 -1.71 3.19 1.99
N ARG A 45 -2.69 3.59 2.77
CA ARG A 45 -3.25 4.93 2.67
C ARG A 45 -2.33 5.90 3.40
N ARG A 46 -1.73 6.81 2.67
CA ARG A 46 -0.83 7.81 3.27
C ARG A 46 -1.59 9.04 3.74
N GLU A 47 -2.50 9.51 2.91
CA GLU A 47 -3.30 10.69 3.18
C GLU A 47 -4.72 10.40 2.72
N GLU A 48 -5.60 11.35 2.95
CA GLU A 48 -7.00 11.15 2.64
C GLU A 48 -7.24 10.67 1.21
N ARG A 49 -6.47 11.18 0.27
CA ARG A 49 -6.64 10.85 -1.15
C ARG A 49 -5.40 10.23 -1.79
N THR A 50 -4.41 9.91 -0.99
CA THR A 50 -3.14 9.41 -1.52
C THR A 50 -2.87 8.02 -1.01
N TYR A 51 -2.61 7.12 -1.94
CA TYR A 51 -2.36 5.72 -1.63
C TYR A 51 -1.01 5.31 -2.19
N LEU A 52 -0.31 4.48 -1.44
CA LEU A 52 0.97 3.93 -1.85
C LEU A 52 0.77 2.48 -2.22
N LEU A 53 1.01 2.17 -3.49
CA LEU A 53 0.91 0.80 -3.97
C LEU A 53 2.14 0.02 -3.55
N LEU A 54 1.94 -1.08 -2.86
CA LEU A 54 3.03 -1.84 -2.25
C LEU A 54 3.37 -3.10 -3.03
N ALA A 55 2.36 -3.88 -3.37
CA ALA A 55 2.56 -5.17 -4.02
C ALA A 55 1.30 -5.57 -4.74
N GLY A 56 1.43 -6.55 -5.60
CA GLY A 56 0.28 -7.12 -6.29
C GLY A 56 0.58 -8.53 -6.71
N GLY A 57 -0.47 -9.33 -6.87
CA GLY A 57 -0.32 -10.71 -7.31
C GLY A 57 -1.63 -11.43 -7.32
N GLY A 58 -1.58 -12.73 -7.56
CA GLY A 58 -2.75 -13.58 -7.59
C GLY A 58 -3.02 -14.24 -6.25
N LYS A 59 -3.99 -15.13 -6.25
CA LYS A 59 -4.36 -15.87 -5.04
C LYS A 59 -3.22 -16.76 -4.55
N SER A 60 -2.46 -17.33 -5.46
CA SER A 60 -1.39 -18.28 -5.10
C SER A 60 -0.24 -17.64 -4.34
N THR A 61 -0.07 -16.31 -4.46
CA THR A 61 1.01 -15.61 -3.78
C THR A 61 0.48 -14.66 -2.70
N GLN A 62 -0.79 -14.77 -2.37
CA GLN A 62 -1.45 -13.83 -1.46
C GLN A 62 -0.73 -13.67 -0.12
N ASP A 63 -0.44 -14.76 0.56
CA ASP A 63 0.18 -14.70 1.88
C ASP A 63 1.55 -14.02 1.84
N ARG A 64 2.35 -14.37 0.83
CA ARG A 64 3.66 -13.79 0.64
C ARG A 64 3.58 -12.30 0.33
N ASP A 65 2.62 -11.93 -0.51
CA ASP A 65 2.46 -10.53 -0.92
C ASP A 65 1.99 -9.66 0.25
N ILE A 66 1.10 -10.17 1.08
CA ILE A 66 0.64 -9.47 2.27
C ILE A 66 1.80 -9.26 3.24
N LYS A 67 2.59 -10.29 3.47
CA LYS A 67 3.74 -10.20 4.36
C LYS A 67 4.72 -9.15 3.88
N ARG A 68 5.01 -9.16 2.59
CA ARG A 68 5.92 -8.21 1.98
C ARG A 68 5.39 -6.78 2.09
N ALA A 69 4.09 -6.59 1.83
CA ALA A 69 3.48 -5.28 1.93
C ALA A 69 3.58 -4.73 3.35
N LYS A 70 3.36 -5.58 4.34
CA LYS A 70 3.47 -5.17 5.74
C LYS A 70 4.90 -4.77 6.10
N GLU A 71 5.87 -5.51 5.59
CA GLU A 71 7.27 -5.18 5.80
C GLU A 71 7.61 -3.82 5.20
N MET A 72 7.10 -3.55 4.00
CA MET A 72 7.32 -2.27 3.35
C MET A 72 6.73 -1.10 4.14
N VAL A 73 5.53 -1.27 4.68
CA VAL A 73 4.91 -0.23 5.51
C VAL A 73 5.73 -0.01 6.76
N GLY A 74 6.24 -1.07 7.36
CA GLY A 74 7.11 -0.95 8.52
C GLY A 74 8.35 -0.11 8.24
N ILE A 75 8.97 -0.33 7.10
CA ILE A 75 10.14 0.45 6.69
C ILE A 75 9.75 1.91 6.44
N LEU A 76 8.63 2.13 5.76
CA LEU A 76 8.16 3.49 5.49
C LEU A 76 7.88 4.27 6.75
N LYS A 77 7.27 3.63 7.74
CA LYS A 77 6.98 4.29 9.01
C LYS A 77 8.25 4.68 9.74
N LYS A 78 9.26 3.83 9.70
CA LYS A 78 10.55 4.14 10.31
C LYS A 78 11.23 5.32 9.61
N GLU A 79 11.21 5.34 8.29
CA GLU A 79 11.80 6.42 7.52
C GLU A 79 11.09 7.74 7.79
N THR A 80 9.76 7.73 7.80
CA THR A 80 8.98 8.94 8.06
C THR A 80 9.27 9.47 9.44
N LYS A 81 9.35 8.61 10.44
CA LYS A 81 9.67 9.02 11.80
C LYS A 81 11.05 9.65 11.87
N HIS A 82 12.02 9.05 11.20
CA HIS A 82 13.38 9.54 11.19
C HIS A 82 13.45 10.93 10.52
N GLU A 83 12.79 11.10 9.41
CA GLU A 83 12.74 12.38 8.71
C GLU A 83 12.09 13.46 9.57
N LYS A 84 11.01 13.11 10.25
CA LYS A 84 10.32 14.05 11.13
C LYS A 84 11.22 14.48 12.27
N ASP A 85 11.96 13.57 12.85
CA ASP A 85 12.91 13.90 13.93
C ASP A 85 13.99 14.84 13.42
N LYS A 86 14.49 14.59 12.22
CA LYS A 86 15.48 15.48 11.60
C LYS A 86 14.93 16.88 11.38
N LYS A 87 13.72 16.99 10.89
CA LYS A 87 13.08 18.28 10.64
C LYS A 87 12.92 19.05 11.93
N ASP A 88 12.51 18.38 12.98
CA ASP A 88 12.34 19.04 14.27
C ASP A 88 13.66 19.60 14.78
N LYS A 89 14.74 18.87 14.61
CA LYS A 89 16.06 19.33 14.99
C LYS A 89 16.51 20.51 14.13
N GLY A 90 16.17 20.46 12.85
CA GLY A 90 16.56 21.51 11.92
C GLY A 90 15.88 22.85 12.16
N LYS A 91 14.75 22.83 12.82
CA LYS A 91 14.00 24.07 13.09
C LYS A 91 14.57 24.87 14.24
N ASN A 92 15.41 24.30 15.00
CA ASN A 92 16.06 25.00 16.10
C ASN A 92 17.33 25.69 15.63
#